data_99a3c66f83b501b3fa59604255b31876
#
_entry.id   99a3c66f83b501b3fa59604255b31876
#
_cell.length_a   1.000
_cell.length_b   1.000
_cell.length_c   1.000
_cell.angle_alpha   90.00
_cell.angle_beta   90.00
_cell.angle_gamma   90.00
#
_symmetry.space_group_name_H-M   'P 1'
#
loop_
_entity.id
_entity.type
_entity.pdbx_description
1 polymer ?
#
loop_
_entity_poly.entity_id
_entity_poly.type
_entity_poly.pdbx_seq_one_letter_code
_entity_poly.pdbx_strand_id
1 'polypeptide(L)'
;VPPVENLFRFTKLGFDLVAFSGGKGLRGPQSAGLLLGKREYIEAARMHTPPRGETIGRGMKVNKEEVLGMLAALELYLQKDHAKEWEMWESQIQLISDSATSVEGVKSEIHVPKYANHVPSIRINWDEKKVKISPNEVRKQLAEGHPSIQTVGDSKSVGMTTWMMVPGQERIVAKRMKEILSSAV
;
A
#
# COMPACT_ATOMS: atom_id res chain seq x y z
N VAL A 1 -2.75 -3.50 -6.90
CA VAL A 1 -3.71 -3.71 -5.82
C VAL A 1 -4.85 -4.56 -6.34
N PRO A 2 -5.49 -5.38 -5.47
CA PRO A 2 -6.65 -6.18 -5.82
C PRO A 2 -7.81 -5.31 -6.34
N PRO A 3 -8.80 -5.88 -7.03
CA PRO A 3 -8.89 -7.32 -7.33
C PRO A 3 -7.99 -7.75 -8.50
N VAL A 4 -7.89 -9.06 -8.74
CA VAL A 4 -7.06 -9.68 -9.81
C VAL A 4 -7.40 -9.13 -11.19
N GLU A 5 -8.66 -8.78 -11.43
CA GLU A 5 -9.16 -8.20 -12.67
C GLU A 5 -8.41 -6.93 -13.09
N ASN A 6 -7.79 -6.23 -12.15
CA ASN A 6 -6.98 -5.04 -12.44
C ASN A 6 -5.76 -5.35 -13.31
N LEU A 7 -5.24 -6.57 -13.29
CA LEU A 7 -4.18 -7.01 -14.20
C LEU A 7 -4.63 -6.99 -15.69
N PHE A 8 -5.93 -7.19 -15.93
CA PHE A 8 -6.49 -7.31 -17.27
C PHE A 8 -7.34 -6.09 -17.68
N ARG A 9 -7.60 -5.19 -16.74
CA ARG A 9 -8.51 -4.05 -16.95
C ARG A 9 -8.11 -3.18 -18.12
N PHE A 10 -6.84 -2.80 -18.19
CA PHE A 10 -6.37 -1.87 -19.23
C PHE A 10 -6.25 -2.54 -20.60
N THR A 11 -5.86 -3.81 -20.67
CA THR A 11 -5.86 -4.57 -21.93
C THR A 11 -7.29 -4.76 -22.47
N LYS A 12 -8.28 -4.97 -21.59
CA LYS A 12 -9.70 -5.00 -21.95
C LYS A 12 -10.24 -3.65 -22.46
N LEU A 13 -9.64 -2.53 -22.02
CA LEU A 13 -9.95 -1.19 -22.52
C LEU A 13 -9.27 -0.86 -23.85
N GLY A 14 -8.46 -1.77 -24.41
CA GLY A 14 -7.82 -1.62 -25.71
C GLY A 14 -6.35 -1.18 -25.66
N PHE A 15 -5.72 -1.09 -24.50
CA PHE A 15 -4.29 -0.83 -24.41
C PHE A 15 -3.50 -2.05 -24.89
N ASP A 16 -2.51 -1.80 -25.73
CA ASP A 16 -1.67 -2.84 -26.34
C ASP A 16 -0.66 -3.43 -25.36
N LEU A 17 -0.11 -2.59 -24.49
CA LEU A 17 0.85 -2.94 -23.44
C LEU A 17 0.51 -2.23 -22.14
N VAL A 18 0.68 -2.93 -21.02
CA VAL A 18 0.48 -2.40 -19.66
C VAL A 18 1.64 -2.86 -18.77
N ALA A 19 2.31 -1.92 -18.12
CA ALA A 19 3.39 -2.22 -17.19
C ALA A 19 2.91 -2.08 -15.73
N PHE A 20 3.27 -3.04 -14.90
CA PHE A 20 3.01 -3.05 -13.46
C PHE A 20 4.31 -3.06 -12.68
N SER A 21 4.39 -2.24 -11.63
CA SER A 21 5.49 -2.29 -10.69
C SER A 21 5.42 -3.56 -9.84
N GLY A 22 6.53 -4.28 -9.75
CA GLY A 22 6.61 -5.52 -8.97
C GLY A 22 6.59 -5.30 -7.45
N GLY A 23 7.30 -4.29 -6.96
CA GLY A 23 7.49 -4.04 -5.53
C GLY A 23 6.36 -3.32 -4.81
N LYS A 24 5.16 -3.23 -5.39
CA LYS A 24 3.97 -2.59 -4.78
C LYS A 24 2.90 -3.63 -4.48
N GLY A 25 1.71 -3.49 -5.02
CA GLY A 25 0.58 -4.39 -4.77
C GLY A 25 0.83 -5.86 -5.11
N LEU A 26 1.74 -6.15 -6.04
CA LEU A 26 2.17 -7.52 -6.36
C LEU A 26 3.13 -8.12 -5.32
N ARG A 27 3.76 -7.26 -4.49
CA ARG A 27 4.69 -7.66 -3.42
C ARG A 27 5.90 -8.48 -3.90
N GLY A 28 6.33 -8.24 -5.14
CA GLY A 28 7.55 -8.78 -5.71
C GLY A 28 8.77 -7.87 -5.47
N PRO A 29 9.91 -8.18 -6.11
CA PRO A 29 11.12 -7.37 -6.01
C PRO A 29 10.90 -5.93 -6.49
N GLN A 30 11.59 -4.96 -5.86
CA GLN A 30 11.44 -3.53 -6.15
C GLN A 30 11.91 -3.15 -7.55
N SER A 31 12.95 -3.79 -8.05
CA SER A 31 13.55 -3.54 -9.37
C SER A 31 12.97 -4.41 -10.49
N ALA A 32 11.99 -5.25 -10.18
CA ALA A 32 11.25 -6.03 -11.17
C ALA A 32 9.86 -5.46 -11.45
N GLY A 33 9.27 -5.89 -12.53
CA GLY A 33 7.91 -5.53 -12.91
C GLY A 33 7.29 -6.60 -13.81
N LEU A 34 6.05 -6.35 -14.18
CA LEU A 34 5.28 -7.21 -15.06
C LEU A 34 4.81 -6.40 -16.28
N LEU A 35 5.10 -6.89 -17.48
CA LEU A 35 4.59 -6.34 -18.72
C LEU A 35 3.54 -7.29 -19.28
N LEU A 36 2.33 -6.81 -19.45
CA LEU A 36 1.21 -7.54 -20.03
C LEU A 36 0.73 -6.87 -21.31
N GLY A 37 0.18 -7.66 -22.25
CA GLY A 37 -0.38 -7.10 -23.48
C GLY A 37 -0.44 -8.08 -24.62
N LYS A 38 -0.57 -7.55 -25.85
CA LYS A 38 -0.62 -8.34 -27.05
C LYS A 38 0.68 -9.12 -27.28
N ARG A 39 0.54 -10.37 -27.68
CA ARG A 39 1.67 -11.31 -27.86
C ARG A 39 2.78 -10.72 -28.73
N GLU A 40 2.42 -10.14 -29.86
CA GLU A 40 3.37 -9.55 -30.81
C GLU A 40 4.27 -8.47 -30.20
N TYR A 41 3.70 -7.60 -29.33
CA TYR A 41 4.45 -6.57 -28.63
C TYR A 41 5.29 -7.12 -27.47
N ILE A 42 4.79 -8.15 -26.78
CA ILE A 42 5.55 -8.84 -25.75
C ILE A 42 6.76 -9.56 -26.36
N GLU A 43 6.59 -10.23 -27.50
CA GLU A 43 7.67 -10.88 -28.23
C GLU A 43 8.69 -9.85 -28.73
N ALA A 44 8.24 -8.73 -29.31
CA ALA A 44 9.10 -7.63 -29.70
C ALA A 44 9.89 -7.06 -28.49
N ALA A 45 9.23 -6.81 -27.36
CA ALA A 45 9.89 -6.35 -26.13
C ALA A 45 10.99 -7.32 -25.69
N ARG A 46 10.73 -8.64 -25.70
CA ARG A 46 11.73 -9.67 -25.38
C ARG A 46 12.93 -9.66 -26.33
N MET A 47 12.71 -9.32 -27.60
CA MET A 47 13.80 -9.18 -28.59
C MET A 47 14.74 -7.99 -28.26
N HIS A 48 14.23 -6.99 -27.54
CA HIS A 48 14.97 -5.77 -27.17
C HIS A 48 15.52 -5.77 -25.75
N THR A 49 15.48 -6.91 -25.05
CA THR A 49 16.03 -7.07 -23.69
C THR A 49 17.30 -7.91 -23.64
N PRO A 50 18.09 -7.83 -22.55
CA PRO A 50 19.22 -8.73 -22.33
C PRO A 50 18.80 -10.22 -22.45
N PRO A 51 19.71 -11.12 -22.88
CA PRO A 51 21.16 -10.93 -23.10
C PRO A 51 21.56 -10.44 -24.49
N ARG A 52 20.61 -10.08 -25.35
CA ARG A 52 20.91 -9.66 -26.72
C ARG A 52 21.77 -8.39 -26.75
N GLY A 53 22.84 -8.35 -27.57
CA GLY A 53 23.86 -7.33 -27.50
C GLY A 53 23.41 -5.95 -27.99
N GLU A 54 22.96 -5.85 -29.22
CA GLU A 54 22.71 -4.57 -29.92
C GLU A 54 21.20 -4.23 -29.87
N THR A 55 20.68 -4.01 -28.65
CA THR A 55 19.26 -3.74 -28.44
C THR A 55 19.06 -2.53 -27.53
N ILE A 56 17.94 -1.83 -27.70
CA ILE A 56 17.58 -0.64 -26.90
C ILE A 56 17.58 -0.97 -25.40
N GLY A 57 17.04 -2.12 -25.01
CA GLY A 57 16.94 -2.56 -23.62
C GLY A 57 18.20 -3.22 -23.05
N ARG A 58 19.33 -3.23 -23.78
CA ARG A 58 20.54 -3.93 -23.35
C ARG A 58 21.08 -3.48 -21.99
N GLY A 59 20.94 -2.20 -21.66
CA GLY A 59 21.34 -1.63 -20.38
C GLY A 59 20.33 -1.85 -19.26
N MET A 60 19.10 -2.23 -19.58
CA MET A 60 17.99 -2.39 -18.62
C MET A 60 17.93 -3.84 -18.13
N LYS A 61 18.98 -4.29 -17.45
CA LYS A 61 19.09 -5.65 -16.94
C LYS A 61 18.23 -5.83 -15.69
N VAL A 62 17.52 -6.95 -15.65
CA VAL A 62 16.88 -7.47 -14.44
C VAL A 62 17.61 -8.76 -14.06
N ASN A 63 17.94 -8.93 -12.79
CA ASN A 63 18.64 -10.11 -12.30
C ASN A 63 17.73 -11.35 -12.36
N LYS A 64 18.32 -12.52 -12.48
CA LYS A 64 17.57 -13.79 -12.52
C LYS A 64 16.75 -14.01 -11.25
N GLU A 65 17.31 -13.64 -10.11
CA GLU A 65 16.69 -13.72 -8.81
C GLU A 65 15.44 -12.84 -8.74
N GLU A 66 15.48 -11.68 -9.34
CA GLU A 66 14.34 -10.75 -9.41
C GLU A 66 13.25 -11.26 -10.35
N VAL A 67 13.64 -11.88 -11.48
CA VAL A 67 12.69 -12.51 -12.40
C VAL A 67 11.94 -13.65 -11.71
N LEU A 68 12.67 -14.54 -11.01
CA LEU A 68 12.07 -15.64 -10.26
C LEU A 68 11.23 -15.14 -9.09
N GLY A 69 11.73 -14.14 -8.36
CA GLY A 69 10.98 -13.50 -7.28
C GLY A 69 9.69 -12.86 -7.76
N MET A 70 9.71 -12.23 -8.95
CA MET A 70 8.50 -11.65 -9.54
C MET A 70 7.52 -12.72 -10.01
N LEU A 71 7.99 -13.84 -10.56
CA LEU A 71 7.15 -14.96 -10.94
C LEU A 71 6.44 -15.54 -9.71
N ALA A 72 7.18 -15.84 -8.66
CA ALA A 72 6.61 -16.35 -7.40
C ALA A 72 5.59 -15.36 -6.79
N ALA A 73 5.89 -14.06 -6.81
CA ALA A 73 4.97 -13.04 -6.32
C ALA A 73 3.67 -12.99 -7.14
N LEU A 74 3.76 -13.14 -8.47
CA LEU A 74 2.60 -13.18 -9.34
C LEU A 74 1.75 -14.44 -9.10
N GLU A 75 2.37 -15.61 -8.96
CA GLU A 75 1.66 -16.85 -8.66
C GLU A 75 0.93 -16.77 -7.32
N LEU A 76 1.59 -16.27 -6.27
CA LEU A 76 0.97 -16.03 -4.97
C LEU A 76 -0.17 -15.03 -5.05
N TYR A 77 -0.01 -13.95 -5.82
CA TYR A 77 -1.05 -12.95 -6.03
C TYR A 77 -2.29 -13.54 -6.70
N LEU A 78 -2.12 -14.40 -7.70
CA LEU A 78 -3.23 -15.05 -8.41
C LEU A 78 -3.96 -16.10 -7.55
N GLN A 79 -3.27 -16.74 -6.60
CA GLN A 79 -3.83 -17.76 -5.71
C GLN A 79 -4.48 -17.17 -4.46
N LYS A 80 -4.17 -15.90 -4.14
CA LYS A 80 -4.62 -15.26 -2.90
C LYS A 80 -6.13 -15.02 -2.90
N ASP A 81 -6.76 -15.26 -1.77
CA ASP A 81 -8.12 -14.80 -1.48
C ASP A 81 -8.11 -13.30 -1.16
N HIS A 82 -8.32 -12.48 -2.19
CA HIS A 82 -8.31 -11.03 -2.08
C HIS A 82 -9.50 -10.48 -1.31
N ALA A 83 -10.63 -11.18 -1.28
CA ALA A 83 -11.81 -10.76 -0.50
C ALA A 83 -11.51 -10.88 0.99
N LYS A 84 -10.96 -12.02 1.42
CA LYS A 84 -10.54 -12.23 2.81
C LYS A 84 -9.43 -11.28 3.24
N GLU A 85 -8.48 -10.97 2.35
CA GLU A 85 -7.44 -9.97 2.63
C GLU A 85 -8.04 -8.57 2.81
N TRP A 86 -9.04 -8.22 2.02
CA TRP A 86 -9.77 -6.95 2.14
C TRP A 86 -10.51 -6.83 3.48
N GLU A 87 -11.26 -7.86 3.87
CA GLU A 87 -11.94 -7.94 5.18
C GLU A 87 -10.95 -7.77 6.35
N MET A 88 -9.78 -8.38 6.23
CA MET A 88 -8.71 -8.21 7.22
C MET A 88 -8.26 -6.73 7.31
N TRP A 89 -8.04 -6.05 6.19
CA TRP A 89 -7.66 -4.63 6.21
C TRP A 89 -8.76 -3.75 6.81
N GLU A 90 -10.02 -4.01 6.50
CA GLU A 90 -11.16 -3.30 7.10
C GLU A 90 -11.20 -3.50 8.62
N SER A 91 -11.03 -4.73 9.09
CA SER A 91 -11.01 -5.02 10.52
C SER A 91 -9.84 -4.35 11.25
N GLN A 92 -8.66 -4.30 10.63
CA GLN A 92 -7.49 -3.61 11.16
C GLN A 92 -7.72 -2.09 11.25
N ILE A 93 -8.28 -1.48 10.20
CA ILE A 93 -8.62 -0.05 10.17
C ILE A 93 -9.68 0.26 11.22
N GLN A 94 -10.69 -0.59 11.38
CA GLN A 94 -11.74 -0.40 12.37
C GLN A 94 -11.17 -0.42 13.80
N LEU A 95 -10.28 -1.36 14.10
CA LEU A 95 -9.62 -1.44 15.41
C LEU A 95 -8.82 -0.16 15.73
N ILE A 96 -8.11 0.39 14.76
CA ILE A 96 -7.39 1.66 14.92
C ILE A 96 -8.37 2.82 15.14
N SER A 97 -9.45 2.85 14.35
CA SER A 97 -10.53 3.82 14.46
C SER A 97 -11.15 3.83 15.86
N ASP A 98 -11.60 2.68 16.34
CA ASP A 98 -12.26 2.53 17.64
C ASP A 98 -11.34 2.93 18.79
N SER A 99 -10.06 2.55 18.70
CA SER A 99 -9.06 2.92 19.68
C SER A 99 -8.84 4.43 19.73
N ALA A 100 -8.68 5.09 18.60
CA ALA A 100 -8.48 6.52 18.53
C ALA A 100 -9.71 7.31 18.98
N THR A 101 -10.90 6.94 18.51
CA THR A 101 -12.15 7.62 18.84
C THR A 101 -12.63 7.36 20.26
N SER A 102 -12.03 6.43 21.00
CA SER A 102 -12.26 6.28 22.43
C SER A 102 -11.74 7.48 23.26
N VAL A 103 -10.92 8.34 22.65
CA VAL A 103 -10.45 9.60 23.25
C VAL A 103 -11.46 10.71 22.92
N GLU A 104 -11.94 11.44 23.95
CA GLU A 104 -12.93 12.49 23.76
C GLU A 104 -12.43 13.59 22.82
N GLY A 105 -13.27 13.99 21.87
CA GLY A 105 -12.92 15.02 20.89
C GLY A 105 -12.22 14.51 19.62
N VAL A 106 -11.87 13.21 19.56
CA VAL A 106 -11.28 12.57 18.39
C VAL A 106 -12.36 11.99 17.48
N LYS A 107 -12.19 12.18 16.18
CA LYS A 107 -13.04 11.64 15.12
C LYS A 107 -12.19 10.90 14.09
N SER A 108 -12.79 9.92 13.44
CA SER A 108 -12.18 9.20 12.33
C SER A 108 -13.12 9.13 11.13
N GLU A 109 -12.53 9.08 9.95
CA GLU A 109 -13.20 8.84 8.69
C GLU A 109 -12.50 7.68 7.98
N ILE A 110 -13.22 6.58 7.78
CA ILE A 110 -12.75 5.44 7.00
C ILE A 110 -13.24 5.65 5.57
N HIS A 111 -12.33 5.54 4.61
CA HIS A 111 -12.62 5.74 3.20
C HIS A 111 -11.73 4.86 2.31
N VAL A 112 -12.19 4.62 1.09
CA VAL A 112 -11.40 3.98 0.04
C VAL A 112 -11.15 5.02 -1.05
N PRO A 113 -9.88 5.40 -1.30
CA PRO A 113 -9.58 6.37 -2.34
C PRO A 113 -10.08 5.91 -3.71
N LYS A 114 -10.72 6.81 -4.44
CA LYS A 114 -11.29 6.49 -5.76
C LYS A 114 -10.22 6.16 -6.81
N TYR A 115 -9.06 6.81 -6.71
CA TYR A 115 -7.91 6.63 -7.60
C TYR A 115 -6.69 6.31 -6.76
N ALA A 116 -5.72 5.63 -7.32
CA ALA A 116 -4.47 5.19 -6.69
C ALA A 116 -4.64 4.63 -5.25
N ASN A 117 -3.84 3.69 -4.84
CA ASN A 117 -3.94 3.07 -3.50
C ASN A 117 -5.39 2.79 -3.06
N HIS A 118 -6.17 2.17 -3.96
CA HIS A 118 -7.58 1.80 -3.73
C HIS A 118 -7.65 0.67 -2.69
N VAL A 119 -7.47 1.03 -1.43
CA VAL A 119 -7.49 0.15 -0.26
C VAL A 119 -8.13 0.90 0.91
N PRO A 120 -8.66 0.19 1.93
CA PRO A 120 -9.18 0.84 3.12
C PRO A 120 -8.15 1.75 3.76
N SER A 121 -8.56 2.98 4.01
CA SER A 121 -7.72 4.05 4.56
C SER A 121 -8.50 4.77 5.65
N ILE A 122 -7.79 5.30 6.64
CA ILE A 122 -8.37 6.08 7.72
C ILE A 122 -7.74 7.46 7.78
N ARG A 123 -8.56 8.45 8.10
CA ARG A 123 -8.15 9.78 8.50
C ARG A 123 -8.67 10.06 9.90
N ILE A 124 -7.78 10.44 10.81
CA ILE A 124 -8.10 10.76 12.21
C ILE A 124 -7.86 12.24 12.42
N ASN A 125 -8.83 12.93 12.97
CA ASN A 125 -8.78 14.35 13.29
C ASN A 125 -9.42 14.62 14.65
N TRP A 126 -9.15 15.77 15.23
CA TRP A 126 -9.67 16.18 16.52
C TRP A 126 -9.74 17.71 16.66
N ASP A 127 -10.47 18.16 17.66
CA ASP A 127 -10.48 19.55 18.07
C ASP A 127 -9.26 19.82 18.97
N GLU A 128 -8.29 20.59 18.49
CA GLU A 128 -7.07 20.94 19.22
C GLU A 128 -7.35 21.74 20.51
N LYS A 129 -8.57 22.25 20.71
CA LYS A 129 -8.97 22.85 21.99
C LYS A 129 -9.27 21.79 23.05
N LYS A 130 -9.66 20.59 22.64
CA LYS A 130 -9.93 19.45 23.52
C LYS A 130 -8.72 18.54 23.67
N VAL A 131 -8.06 18.20 22.57
CA VAL A 131 -6.83 17.38 22.53
C VAL A 131 -5.69 18.30 22.13
N LYS A 132 -4.89 18.75 23.08
CA LYS A 132 -3.91 19.86 22.97
C LYS A 132 -2.60 19.42 22.30
N ILE A 133 -2.71 18.76 21.15
CA ILE A 133 -1.57 18.33 20.34
C ILE A 133 -1.91 18.48 18.85
N SER A 134 -0.98 18.94 18.06
CA SER A 134 -1.20 19.04 16.61
C SER A 134 -1.03 17.70 15.89
N PRO A 135 -1.69 17.48 14.74
CA PRO A 135 -1.47 16.28 13.93
C PRO A 135 -0.01 16.07 13.50
N ASN A 136 0.72 17.15 13.26
CA ASN A 136 2.14 17.09 12.93
C ASN A 136 2.97 16.52 14.11
N GLU A 137 2.68 16.96 15.33
CA GLU A 137 3.39 16.47 16.51
C GLU A 137 3.04 15.00 16.80
N VAL A 138 1.77 14.60 16.65
CA VAL A 138 1.36 13.18 16.75
C VAL A 138 2.14 12.33 15.75
N ARG A 139 2.23 12.76 14.49
CA ARG A 139 2.99 12.02 13.46
C ARG A 139 4.47 11.92 13.81
N LYS A 140 5.05 12.99 14.34
CA LYS A 140 6.44 13.00 14.80
C LYS A 140 6.65 11.99 15.93
N GLN A 141 5.82 12.03 16.98
CA GLN A 141 5.92 11.09 18.12
C GLN A 141 5.70 9.62 17.70
N LEU A 142 4.83 9.36 16.72
CA LEU A 142 4.67 8.03 16.13
C LEU A 142 5.94 7.59 15.38
N ALA A 143 6.53 8.47 14.59
CA ALA A 143 7.73 8.17 13.81
C ALA A 143 8.98 7.99 14.68
N GLU A 144 9.13 8.77 15.75
CA GLU A 144 10.26 8.71 16.70
C GLU A 144 10.08 7.63 17.78
N GLY A 145 8.91 6.98 17.85
CA GLY A 145 8.60 5.93 18.82
C GLY A 145 9.27 4.58 18.52
N HIS A 146 9.14 3.65 19.46
CA HIS A 146 9.57 2.26 19.32
C HIS A 146 8.38 1.31 19.49
N PRO A 147 7.97 0.60 18.40
CA PRO A 147 8.50 0.71 17.04
C PRO A 147 8.15 2.05 16.39
N SER A 148 8.96 2.47 15.41
CA SER A 148 8.65 3.63 14.57
C SER A 148 7.42 3.37 13.70
N ILE A 149 6.45 4.28 13.73
CA ILE A 149 5.21 4.19 12.96
C ILE A 149 5.15 5.36 11.99
N GLN A 150 5.35 5.08 10.71
CA GLN A 150 5.26 6.08 9.66
C GLN A 150 3.80 6.26 9.23
N THR A 151 3.34 7.49 9.21
CA THR A 151 1.98 7.87 8.84
C THR A 151 1.97 8.95 7.77
N VAL A 152 0.85 9.12 7.09
CA VAL A 152 0.60 10.23 6.18
C VAL A 152 -0.35 11.23 6.83
N GLY A 153 -0.67 12.32 6.15
CA GLY A 153 -1.64 13.31 6.63
C GLY A 153 -1.19 14.74 6.33
N ASP A 154 -1.88 15.68 6.92
CA ASP A 154 -1.68 17.11 6.76
C ASP A 154 -1.67 17.83 8.13
N SER A 155 -1.81 19.16 8.12
CA SER A 155 -1.89 19.97 9.35
C SER A 155 -3.17 19.74 10.17
N LYS A 156 -4.17 19.02 9.63
CA LYS A 156 -5.48 18.82 10.26
C LYS A 156 -5.78 17.36 10.59
N SER A 157 -4.97 16.43 10.11
CA SER A 157 -5.27 14.99 10.25
C SER A 157 -4.03 14.10 10.23
N VAL A 158 -4.16 12.94 10.84
CA VAL A 158 -3.24 11.80 10.70
C VAL A 158 -3.94 10.75 9.85
N GLY A 159 -3.29 10.32 8.77
CA GLY A 159 -3.81 9.32 7.85
C GLY A 159 -2.96 8.05 7.83
N MET A 160 -3.60 6.91 7.61
CA MET A 160 -2.89 5.64 7.45
C MET A 160 -3.71 4.61 6.68
N THR A 161 -3.04 3.55 6.26
CA THR A 161 -3.63 2.37 5.63
C THR A 161 -2.94 1.13 6.19
N THR A 162 -3.61 -0.02 6.15
CA THR A 162 -3.14 -1.26 6.76
C THR A 162 -2.68 -2.31 5.74
N TRP A 163 -2.85 -2.07 4.44
CA TRP A 163 -2.63 -3.06 3.39
C TRP A 163 -1.20 -3.65 3.31
N MET A 164 -0.22 -2.98 3.93
CA MET A 164 1.16 -3.47 4.05
C MET A 164 1.52 -3.91 5.47
N MET A 165 0.59 -3.87 6.42
CA MET A 165 0.83 -4.31 7.79
C MET A 165 0.87 -5.85 7.87
N VAL A 166 1.73 -6.36 8.73
CA VAL A 166 1.70 -7.74 9.16
C VAL A 166 0.65 -7.87 10.27
N PRO A 167 -0.15 -8.96 10.31
CA PRO A 167 -1.14 -9.17 11.36
C PRO A 167 -0.57 -8.98 12.77
N GLY A 168 -1.25 -8.18 13.59
CA GLY A 168 -0.83 -7.81 14.93
C GLY A 168 -0.22 -6.40 15.03
N GLN A 169 0.32 -5.84 13.95
CA GLN A 169 0.87 -4.48 13.94
C GLN A 169 -0.22 -3.41 14.14
N GLU A 170 -1.43 -3.67 13.69
CA GLU A 170 -2.59 -2.78 13.89
C GLU A 170 -2.87 -2.51 15.38
N ARG A 171 -2.62 -3.49 16.26
CA ARG A 171 -2.78 -3.35 17.70
C ARG A 171 -1.75 -2.39 18.30
N ILE A 172 -0.53 -2.44 17.78
CA ILE A 172 0.56 -1.54 18.20
C ILE A 172 0.21 -0.11 17.79
N VAL A 173 -0.22 0.07 16.54
CA VAL A 173 -0.64 1.38 16.02
C VAL A 173 -1.81 1.93 16.82
N ALA A 174 -2.85 1.13 17.04
CA ALA A 174 -4.04 1.50 17.81
C ALA A 174 -3.67 1.94 19.25
N LYS A 175 -2.83 1.17 19.92
CA LYS A 175 -2.35 1.47 21.28
C LYS A 175 -1.56 2.79 21.32
N ARG A 176 -0.57 2.95 20.43
CA ARG A 176 0.29 4.14 20.41
C ARG A 176 -0.48 5.40 20.06
N MET A 177 -1.40 5.32 19.09
CA MET A 177 -2.26 6.45 18.74
C MET A 177 -3.10 6.89 19.94
N LYS A 178 -3.75 5.95 20.63
CA LYS A 178 -4.56 6.24 21.82
C LYS A 178 -3.71 6.83 22.95
N GLU A 179 -2.53 6.29 23.24
CA GLU A 179 -1.64 6.79 24.27
C GLU A 179 -1.27 8.26 24.04
N ILE A 180 -0.83 8.61 22.82
CA ILE A 180 -0.44 9.98 22.47
C ILE A 180 -1.64 10.94 22.60
N LEU A 181 -2.79 10.56 22.03
CA LEU A 181 -3.98 11.40 22.06
C LEU A 181 -4.52 11.58 23.49
N SER A 182 -4.54 10.51 24.31
CA SER A 182 -5.01 10.57 25.70
C SER A 182 -4.12 11.41 26.61
N SER A 183 -2.82 11.45 26.33
CA SER A 183 -1.88 12.27 27.12
C SER A 183 -2.01 13.78 26.84
N ALA A 184 -2.77 14.15 25.83
CA ALA A 184 -2.95 15.53 25.37
C ALA A 184 -4.35 16.12 25.67
N VAL A 185 -5.22 15.38 26.34
CA VAL A 185 -6.58 15.82 26.75
C VAL A 185 -6.51 16.81 27.93
#